data_21ff96e24876db6a100299d37ecfd654
#
_entry.id   21ff96e24876db6a100299d37ecfd654
#
_cell.length_a   1.000
_cell.length_b   1.000
_cell.length_c   1.000
_cell.angle_alpha   90.00
_cell.angle_beta   90.00
_cell.angle_gamma   90.00
#
_symmetry.space_group_name_H-M   'P 1'
#
loop_
_entity.id
_entity.type
_entity.pdbx_description
1 polymer ?
#
loop_
_entity_poly.entity_id
_entity_poly.type
_entity_poly.pdbx_seq_one_letter_code
_entity_poly.pdbx_strand_id
1 'polypeptide(L)'
;MDVWDELEWRGAVAQSTDPELPTLLRQESLTVYLGIDVTAESLHVGHLFGLMNLARLQRAGHRPIALLGGGTTLIGDPSGREEERPLLSDDEIAANAAAIRAQVERFVDLSPGRGTLVNNADWLRPLRLTDFLREVGKHFTVNVMIAKESVRARLEEREQGISYTEFSYMLLQAYDFLHLFDEHGCTLQIGGSDQWGNITAGIDLIRRNRGGHAYGLTFPLITSASGRKFSKSDPDNPWLSPEKTSPYRFFQYWLNSDDRDVGMYLRLLTDLPRSTIEELDQATAEHPERRQAQQALAWDLTVRVHGEAAAESARRASEALFGGDPTTLSESELLEVFADAPSSEAGRDGATVLDLFAQALEGGSKSAAGRTASQGGAYVNSRQEKELDRPVREDELVAGRYLVLRKGRKRYHLIRFG
;
A
#
# COMPACT_ATOMS: atom_id res chain seq x y z
N MET A 1 1.44 25.61 -9.42
CA MET A 1 1.43 24.49 -10.37
C MET A 1 0.00 24.00 -10.37
N ASP A 2 -0.63 23.87 -11.52
CA ASP A 2 -1.96 23.27 -11.58
C ASP A 2 -1.91 21.75 -11.42
N VAL A 3 -3.07 21.11 -11.29
CA VAL A 3 -3.13 19.67 -10.98
C VAL A 3 -2.58 18.81 -12.11
N TRP A 4 -2.75 19.20 -13.37
CA TRP A 4 -2.20 18.44 -14.49
C TRP A 4 -0.68 18.51 -14.51
N ASP A 5 -0.11 19.71 -14.40
CA ASP A 5 1.34 19.90 -14.33
C ASP A 5 1.95 19.15 -13.14
N GLU A 6 1.24 19.10 -11.99
CA GLU A 6 1.65 18.32 -10.84
C GLU A 6 1.65 16.82 -11.13
N LEU A 7 0.59 16.28 -11.75
CA LEU A 7 0.51 14.87 -12.10
C LEU A 7 1.59 14.47 -13.11
N GLU A 8 1.85 15.30 -14.13
CA GLU A 8 2.93 15.06 -15.10
C GLU A 8 4.31 15.09 -14.43
N TRP A 9 4.59 16.13 -13.64
CA TRP A 9 5.87 16.23 -12.94
C TRP A 9 6.12 15.05 -12.00
N ARG A 10 5.08 14.58 -11.32
CA ARG A 10 5.17 13.40 -10.45
C ARG A 10 5.33 12.09 -11.24
N GLY A 11 5.10 12.08 -12.53
CA GLY A 11 5.08 10.87 -13.35
C GLY A 11 3.80 10.05 -13.17
N ALA A 12 2.71 10.73 -12.77
CA ALA A 12 1.42 10.10 -12.50
C ALA A 12 0.50 10.04 -13.73
N VAL A 13 0.96 10.42 -14.90
CA VAL A 13 0.21 10.34 -16.17
C VAL A 13 0.81 9.26 -17.06
N ALA A 14 0.05 8.20 -17.32
CA ALA A 14 0.42 7.16 -18.29
C ALA A 14 -0.28 7.39 -19.63
N GLN A 15 -1.61 7.50 -19.62
CA GLN A 15 -2.43 7.70 -20.82
C GLN A 15 -3.64 8.58 -20.47
N SER A 16 -4.03 9.43 -21.43
CA SER A 16 -5.27 10.20 -21.41
C SER A 16 -6.06 9.89 -22.70
N THR A 17 -7.38 9.79 -22.57
CA THR A 17 -8.26 9.52 -23.71
C THR A 17 -8.52 10.75 -24.59
N ASP A 18 -8.20 11.93 -24.09
CA ASP A 18 -8.49 13.19 -24.79
C ASP A 18 -7.35 14.20 -24.54
N PRO A 19 -6.80 14.81 -25.61
CA PRO A 19 -5.75 15.83 -25.48
C PRO A 19 -6.23 17.13 -24.83
N GLU A 20 -7.55 17.36 -24.73
CA GLU A 20 -8.11 18.54 -24.07
C GLU A 20 -8.30 18.36 -22.55
N LEU A 21 -8.14 17.13 -22.02
CA LEU A 21 -8.31 16.86 -20.60
C LEU A 21 -7.48 17.79 -19.69
N PRO A 22 -6.21 18.13 -20.01
CA PRO A 22 -5.44 19.10 -19.23
C PRO A 22 -6.12 20.47 -19.12
N THR A 23 -6.72 20.93 -20.22
CA THR A 23 -7.43 22.21 -20.26
C THR A 23 -8.72 22.16 -19.43
N LEU A 24 -9.47 21.07 -19.56
CA LEU A 24 -10.71 20.86 -18.80
C LEU A 24 -10.45 20.80 -17.29
N LEU A 25 -9.39 20.10 -16.85
CA LEU A 25 -9.01 20.04 -15.44
C LEU A 25 -8.59 21.42 -14.87
N ARG A 26 -8.16 22.37 -15.71
CA ARG A 26 -7.85 23.73 -15.27
C ARG A 26 -9.07 24.64 -15.20
N GLN A 27 -10.04 24.41 -16.10
CA GLN A 27 -11.15 25.34 -16.31
C GLN A 27 -12.44 24.94 -15.61
N GLU A 28 -12.63 23.66 -15.35
CA GLU A 28 -13.89 23.10 -14.86
C GLU A 28 -13.69 22.23 -13.61
N SER A 29 -14.72 22.17 -12.77
CA SER A 29 -14.79 21.20 -11.69
C SER A 29 -15.44 19.93 -12.18
N LEU A 30 -14.62 18.92 -12.51
CA LEU A 30 -15.11 17.61 -12.96
C LEU A 30 -15.50 16.73 -11.79
N THR A 31 -16.50 15.86 -11.98
CA THR A 31 -16.74 14.71 -11.12
C THR A 31 -15.88 13.55 -11.61
N VAL A 32 -15.06 13.01 -10.72
CA VAL A 32 -14.00 12.03 -11.03
C VAL A 32 -14.21 10.79 -10.19
N TYR A 33 -14.17 9.58 -10.77
CA TYR A 33 -14.25 8.39 -9.97
C TYR A 33 -13.03 7.46 -10.10
N LEU A 34 -12.75 6.78 -8.98
CA LEU A 34 -11.81 5.67 -8.85
C LEU A 34 -12.57 4.44 -8.34
N GLY A 35 -12.53 3.33 -9.09
CA GLY A 35 -13.07 2.03 -8.68
C GLY A 35 -12.06 1.24 -7.85
N ILE A 36 -12.55 0.58 -6.80
CA ILE A 36 -11.76 -0.24 -5.88
C ILE A 36 -12.51 -1.54 -5.61
N ASP A 37 -12.00 -2.66 -6.12
CA ASP A 37 -12.54 -3.98 -5.80
C ASP A 37 -12.25 -4.37 -4.35
N VAL A 38 -13.27 -4.90 -3.67
CA VAL A 38 -13.23 -5.22 -2.23
C VAL A 38 -12.81 -6.67 -1.98
N THR A 39 -11.69 -7.07 -2.56
CA THR A 39 -11.18 -8.45 -2.53
C THR A 39 -10.43 -8.84 -1.26
N ALA A 40 -10.23 -7.92 -0.32
CA ALA A 40 -9.59 -8.14 0.97
C ALA A 40 -10.07 -7.08 1.98
N GLU A 41 -9.87 -7.35 3.27
CA GLU A 41 -10.19 -6.44 4.39
C GLU A 41 -9.31 -5.19 4.44
N SER A 42 -8.30 -5.08 3.61
CA SER A 42 -7.41 -3.93 3.56
C SER A 42 -6.99 -3.62 2.14
N LEU A 43 -6.73 -2.35 1.90
CA LEU A 43 -5.97 -1.86 0.78
C LEU A 43 -4.47 -2.13 1.00
N HIS A 44 -3.72 -2.20 -0.07
CA HIS A 44 -2.26 -2.26 -0.07
C HIS A 44 -1.68 -1.06 -0.83
N VAL A 45 -0.37 -0.91 -0.80
CA VAL A 45 0.34 0.24 -1.42
C VAL A 45 -0.02 0.46 -2.89
N GLY A 46 -0.33 -0.60 -3.66
CA GLY A 46 -0.78 -0.44 -5.03
C GLY A 46 -2.07 0.38 -5.18
N HIS A 47 -2.99 0.32 -4.20
CA HIS A 47 -4.20 1.15 -4.18
C HIS A 47 -3.92 2.58 -3.68
N LEU A 48 -2.90 2.75 -2.83
CA LEU A 48 -2.54 4.04 -2.26
C LEU A 48 -2.28 5.08 -3.35
N PHE A 49 -1.61 4.69 -4.43
CA PHE A 49 -1.32 5.60 -5.54
C PHE A 49 -2.58 6.15 -6.21
N GLY A 50 -3.57 5.29 -6.46
CA GLY A 50 -4.87 5.72 -6.98
C GLY A 50 -5.58 6.69 -6.04
N LEU A 51 -5.60 6.39 -4.73
CA LEU A 51 -6.20 7.25 -3.71
C LEU A 51 -5.48 8.60 -3.59
N MET A 52 -4.14 8.61 -3.66
CA MET A 52 -3.35 9.84 -3.65
C MET A 52 -3.71 10.75 -4.84
N ASN A 53 -3.88 10.18 -6.04
CA ASN A 53 -4.25 10.96 -7.21
C ASN A 53 -5.71 11.45 -7.14
N LEU A 54 -6.63 10.64 -6.61
CA LEU A 54 -8.00 11.07 -6.36
C LEU A 54 -8.04 12.23 -5.36
N ALA A 55 -7.24 12.17 -4.29
CA ALA A 55 -7.08 13.23 -3.29
C ALA A 55 -6.44 14.51 -3.88
N ARG A 56 -5.46 14.37 -4.79
CA ARG A 56 -4.86 15.51 -5.51
C ARG A 56 -5.89 16.23 -6.38
N LEU A 57 -6.69 15.49 -7.12
CA LEU A 57 -7.79 16.04 -7.91
C LEU A 57 -8.83 16.71 -7.02
N GLN A 58 -9.16 16.15 -5.85
CA GLN A 58 -10.06 16.79 -4.89
C GLN A 58 -9.50 18.12 -4.38
N ARG A 59 -8.22 18.19 -4.02
CA ARG A 59 -7.57 19.44 -3.58
C ARG A 59 -7.55 20.51 -4.67
N ALA A 60 -7.51 20.08 -5.93
CA ALA A 60 -7.61 20.99 -7.07
C ALA A 60 -9.05 21.48 -7.36
N GLY A 61 -10.04 21.03 -6.59
CA GLY A 61 -11.42 21.48 -6.70
C GLY A 61 -12.35 20.57 -7.51
N HIS A 62 -11.88 19.38 -7.91
CA HIS A 62 -12.72 18.36 -8.53
C HIS A 62 -13.50 17.58 -7.46
N ARG A 63 -14.59 16.93 -7.88
CA ARG A 63 -15.48 16.16 -6.99
C ARG A 63 -15.17 14.67 -7.07
N PRO A 64 -14.52 14.06 -6.06
CA PRO A 64 -14.17 12.65 -6.10
C PRO A 64 -15.37 11.75 -5.79
N ILE A 65 -15.43 10.63 -6.48
CA ILE A 65 -16.25 9.48 -6.14
C ILE A 65 -15.30 8.30 -5.92
N ALA A 66 -15.32 7.73 -4.71
CA ALA A 66 -14.72 6.44 -4.44
C ALA A 66 -15.80 5.36 -4.64
N LEU A 67 -15.62 4.48 -5.63
CA LEU A 67 -16.56 3.40 -5.91
C LEU A 67 -16.01 2.10 -5.30
N LEU A 68 -16.75 1.50 -4.38
CA LEU A 68 -16.47 0.16 -3.88
C LEU A 68 -17.11 -0.88 -4.80
N GLY A 69 -16.29 -1.81 -5.29
CA GLY A 69 -16.68 -2.85 -6.22
C GLY A 69 -17.39 -4.03 -5.56
N GLY A 70 -18.43 -3.81 -4.71
CA GLY A 70 -19.12 -4.90 -4.03
C GLY A 70 -19.86 -5.83 -4.99
N GLY A 71 -20.36 -5.33 -6.12
CA GLY A 71 -20.97 -6.12 -7.18
C GLY A 71 -19.93 -6.73 -8.12
N THR A 72 -18.95 -5.96 -8.55
CA THR A 72 -17.89 -6.43 -9.48
C THR A 72 -16.93 -7.42 -8.84
N THR A 73 -16.69 -7.36 -7.52
CA THR A 73 -15.87 -8.35 -6.80
C THR A 73 -16.45 -9.78 -6.87
N LEU A 74 -17.77 -9.93 -7.00
CA LEU A 74 -18.40 -11.25 -7.24
C LEU A 74 -17.96 -11.91 -8.55
N ILE A 75 -17.54 -11.10 -9.51
CA ILE A 75 -17.17 -11.54 -10.86
C ILE A 75 -15.64 -11.65 -10.97
N GLY A 76 -14.91 -10.66 -10.48
CA GLY A 76 -13.46 -10.59 -10.50
C GLY A 76 -12.88 -9.98 -11.77
N ASP A 77 -12.11 -8.89 -11.61
CA ASP A 77 -11.40 -8.21 -12.71
C ASP A 77 -10.24 -9.08 -13.24
N PRO A 78 -10.23 -9.43 -14.55
CA PRO A 78 -9.13 -10.19 -15.15
C PRO A 78 -7.89 -9.32 -15.44
N SER A 79 -8.00 -7.99 -15.38
CA SER A 79 -6.94 -7.06 -15.78
C SER A 79 -5.67 -7.24 -14.96
N GLY A 80 -4.52 -7.34 -15.64
CA GLY A 80 -3.19 -7.45 -15.03
C GLY A 80 -2.94 -8.74 -14.24
N ARG A 81 -3.78 -9.78 -14.41
CA ARG A 81 -3.68 -11.05 -13.67
C ARG A 81 -3.52 -12.25 -14.56
N GLU A 82 -2.91 -13.25 -13.96
CA GLU A 82 -2.68 -14.54 -14.58
C GLU A 82 -3.73 -15.59 -14.23
N GLU A 83 -4.31 -15.57 -13.06
CA GLU A 83 -5.26 -16.56 -12.56
C GLU A 83 -6.63 -15.93 -12.27
N GLU A 84 -7.69 -16.77 -12.36
CA GLU A 84 -9.04 -16.38 -11.96
C GLU A 84 -9.08 -16.08 -10.46
N ARG A 85 -9.86 -15.07 -10.06
CA ARG A 85 -10.00 -14.71 -8.65
C ARG A 85 -10.82 -15.76 -7.90
N PRO A 86 -10.44 -16.11 -6.65
CA PRO A 86 -11.30 -16.91 -5.80
C PRO A 86 -12.64 -16.18 -5.55
N LEU A 87 -13.73 -16.92 -5.60
CA LEU A 87 -15.05 -16.38 -5.30
C LEU A 87 -15.16 -16.12 -3.79
N LEU A 88 -15.58 -14.91 -3.43
CA LEU A 88 -15.85 -14.51 -2.06
C LEU A 88 -17.36 -14.61 -1.78
N SER A 89 -17.71 -14.88 -0.54
CA SER A 89 -19.09 -14.81 -0.06
C SER A 89 -19.58 -13.36 0.06
N ASP A 90 -20.89 -13.18 0.08
CA ASP A 90 -21.54 -11.88 0.29
C ASP A 90 -21.11 -11.23 1.61
N ASP A 91 -21.00 -12.03 2.68
CA ASP A 91 -20.60 -11.54 4.00
C ASP A 91 -19.13 -11.07 4.00
N GLU A 92 -18.24 -11.81 3.35
CA GLU A 92 -16.84 -11.39 3.18
C GLU A 92 -16.73 -10.09 2.38
N ILE A 93 -17.48 -9.96 1.30
CA ILE A 93 -17.50 -8.74 0.47
C ILE A 93 -18.02 -7.55 1.28
N ALA A 94 -19.07 -7.74 2.07
CA ALA A 94 -19.62 -6.69 2.91
C ALA A 94 -18.64 -6.24 4.01
N ALA A 95 -17.98 -7.20 4.67
CA ALA A 95 -16.96 -6.92 5.68
C ALA A 95 -15.76 -6.18 5.07
N ASN A 96 -15.26 -6.64 3.92
CA ASN A 96 -14.18 -5.99 3.19
C ASN A 96 -14.55 -4.56 2.78
N ALA A 97 -15.77 -4.36 2.27
CA ALA A 97 -16.24 -3.02 1.86
C ALA A 97 -16.27 -2.05 3.05
N ALA A 98 -16.74 -2.50 4.21
CA ALA A 98 -16.75 -1.68 5.43
C ALA A 98 -15.33 -1.30 5.90
N ALA A 99 -14.40 -2.26 5.89
CA ALA A 99 -13.01 -2.02 6.27
C ALA A 99 -12.28 -1.08 5.29
N ILE A 100 -12.49 -1.25 3.98
CA ILE A 100 -11.90 -0.40 2.94
C ILE A 100 -12.47 1.02 3.00
N ARG A 101 -13.76 1.19 3.27
CA ARG A 101 -14.38 2.49 3.46
C ARG A 101 -13.61 3.34 4.47
N ALA A 102 -13.33 2.80 5.65
CA ALA A 102 -12.61 3.51 6.71
C ALA A 102 -11.18 3.91 6.29
N GLN A 103 -10.55 3.13 5.40
CA GLN A 103 -9.24 3.49 4.85
C GLN A 103 -9.34 4.59 3.80
N VAL A 104 -10.32 4.55 2.90
CA VAL A 104 -10.55 5.59 1.88
C VAL A 104 -10.80 6.96 2.53
N GLU A 105 -11.60 7.00 3.61
CA GLU A 105 -11.93 8.22 4.36
C GLU A 105 -10.72 8.95 4.96
N ARG A 106 -9.56 8.29 5.06
CA ARG A 106 -8.29 8.92 5.48
C ARG A 106 -7.63 9.76 4.39
N PHE A 107 -7.92 9.46 3.12
CA PHE A 107 -7.26 10.10 1.97
C PHE A 107 -8.18 11.09 1.26
N VAL A 108 -9.47 10.79 1.22
CA VAL A 108 -10.48 11.56 0.48
C VAL A 108 -11.50 12.11 1.45
N ASP A 109 -11.74 13.41 1.37
CA ASP A 109 -12.78 14.08 2.16
C ASP A 109 -14.17 13.72 1.60
N LEU A 110 -14.86 12.82 2.28
CA LEU A 110 -16.20 12.32 1.93
C LEU A 110 -17.32 13.07 2.67
N SER A 111 -17.02 14.21 3.28
CA SER A 111 -18.06 15.06 3.90
C SER A 111 -19.06 15.58 2.85
N PRO A 112 -20.29 15.90 3.24
CA PRO A 112 -21.35 16.30 2.33
C PRO A 112 -20.92 17.43 1.38
N GLY A 113 -21.05 17.21 0.07
CA GLY A 113 -20.67 18.14 -0.98
C GLY A 113 -19.18 18.20 -1.32
N ARG A 114 -18.32 17.45 -0.62
CA ARG A 114 -16.87 17.39 -0.87
C ARG A 114 -16.47 16.15 -1.68
N GLY A 115 -17.05 15.01 -1.38
CA GLY A 115 -16.81 13.76 -2.07
C GLY A 115 -17.94 12.76 -1.81
N THR A 116 -17.94 11.66 -2.55
CA THR A 116 -18.97 10.63 -2.44
C THR A 116 -18.33 9.25 -2.39
N LEU A 117 -18.85 8.36 -1.57
CA LEU A 117 -18.52 6.95 -1.58
C LEU A 117 -19.78 6.15 -1.92
N VAL A 118 -19.68 5.30 -2.94
CA VAL A 118 -20.77 4.46 -3.43
C VAL A 118 -20.32 2.99 -3.51
N ASN A 119 -21.30 2.09 -3.55
CA ASN A 119 -21.07 0.66 -3.74
C ASN A 119 -21.84 0.20 -4.99
N ASN A 120 -21.14 -0.35 -5.98
CA ASN A 120 -21.79 -0.78 -7.21
C ASN A 120 -22.72 -2.00 -7.04
N ALA A 121 -22.68 -2.68 -5.89
CA ALA A 121 -23.67 -3.68 -5.55
C ALA A 121 -25.11 -3.10 -5.53
N ASP A 122 -25.25 -1.81 -5.21
CA ASP A 122 -26.56 -1.14 -5.08
C ASP A 122 -27.32 -1.08 -6.41
N TRP A 123 -26.62 -1.01 -7.54
CA TRP A 123 -27.22 -0.98 -8.88
C TRP A 123 -26.98 -2.24 -9.70
N LEU A 124 -25.87 -2.98 -9.47
CA LEU A 124 -25.60 -4.20 -10.24
C LEU A 124 -26.43 -5.38 -9.79
N ARG A 125 -26.69 -5.55 -8.47
CA ARG A 125 -27.44 -6.69 -7.94
C ARG A 125 -28.93 -6.70 -8.36
N PRO A 126 -29.67 -5.59 -8.35
CA PRO A 126 -31.05 -5.57 -8.79
C PRO A 126 -31.21 -5.66 -10.31
N LEU A 127 -30.12 -5.58 -11.08
CA LEU A 127 -30.17 -5.56 -12.52
C LEU A 127 -30.61 -6.91 -13.09
N ARG A 128 -31.68 -6.90 -13.91
CA ARG A 128 -32.14 -8.11 -14.58
C ARG A 128 -31.19 -8.47 -15.73
N LEU A 129 -30.80 -9.72 -15.82
CA LEU A 129 -29.89 -10.21 -16.85
C LEU A 129 -30.32 -9.80 -18.28
N THR A 130 -31.62 -9.98 -18.60
CA THR A 130 -32.16 -9.66 -19.92
C THR A 130 -32.11 -8.16 -20.24
N ASP A 131 -32.33 -7.32 -19.22
CA ASP A 131 -32.26 -5.86 -19.37
C ASP A 131 -30.82 -5.42 -19.55
N PHE A 132 -29.88 -5.98 -18.77
CA PHE A 132 -28.45 -5.72 -18.93
C PHE A 132 -27.94 -6.10 -20.33
N LEU A 133 -28.26 -7.30 -20.81
CA LEU A 133 -27.87 -7.74 -22.15
C LEU A 133 -28.46 -6.87 -23.25
N ARG A 134 -29.71 -6.41 -23.07
CA ARG A 134 -30.41 -5.55 -24.03
C ARG A 134 -29.91 -4.12 -24.02
N GLU A 135 -29.67 -3.53 -22.84
CA GLU A 135 -29.37 -2.09 -22.73
C GLU A 135 -27.86 -1.82 -22.75
N VAL A 136 -27.05 -2.76 -22.26
CA VAL A 136 -25.56 -2.66 -22.21
C VAL A 136 -24.92 -3.59 -23.24
N GLY A 137 -25.22 -4.88 -23.20
CA GLY A 137 -24.56 -5.89 -24.02
C GLY A 137 -24.61 -5.61 -25.53
N LYS A 138 -25.72 -5.08 -26.04
CA LYS A 138 -25.87 -4.72 -27.46
C LYS A 138 -24.85 -3.70 -27.98
N HIS A 139 -24.22 -2.93 -27.10
CA HIS A 139 -23.25 -1.93 -27.45
C HIS A 139 -21.81 -2.47 -27.56
N PHE A 140 -21.61 -3.73 -27.14
CA PHE A 140 -20.31 -4.39 -27.18
C PHE A 140 -20.30 -5.52 -28.19
N THR A 141 -19.41 -5.44 -29.19
CA THR A 141 -19.20 -6.56 -30.08
C THR A 141 -18.12 -7.49 -29.52
N VAL A 142 -18.33 -8.79 -29.65
CA VAL A 142 -17.35 -9.81 -29.18
C VAL A 142 -15.96 -9.57 -29.77
N ASN A 143 -15.88 -9.17 -31.04
CA ASN A 143 -14.61 -8.86 -31.70
C ASN A 143 -13.83 -7.74 -31.01
N VAL A 144 -14.52 -6.67 -30.57
CA VAL A 144 -13.89 -5.58 -29.82
C VAL A 144 -13.45 -6.03 -28.43
N MET A 145 -14.25 -6.89 -27.78
CA MET A 145 -13.92 -7.42 -26.47
C MET A 145 -12.69 -8.33 -26.51
N ILE A 146 -12.61 -9.23 -27.50
CA ILE A 146 -11.46 -10.14 -27.70
C ILE A 146 -10.18 -9.36 -28.01
N ALA A 147 -10.27 -8.24 -28.72
CA ALA A 147 -9.12 -7.41 -29.07
C ALA A 147 -8.51 -6.63 -27.89
N LYS A 148 -9.20 -6.57 -26.73
CA LYS A 148 -8.65 -5.92 -25.55
C LYS A 148 -7.48 -6.72 -24.99
N GLU A 149 -6.41 -6.02 -24.57
CA GLU A 149 -5.16 -6.64 -24.11
C GLU A 149 -5.36 -7.67 -23.00
N SER A 150 -6.18 -7.36 -21.99
CA SER A 150 -6.46 -8.25 -20.87
C SER A 150 -7.14 -9.55 -21.29
N VAL A 151 -7.97 -9.52 -22.34
CA VAL A 151 -8.65 -10.70 -22.89
C VAL A 151 -7.74 -11.45 -23.85
N ARG A 152 -7.06 -10.73 -24.75
CA ARG A 152 -6.17 -11.31 -25.75
C ARG A 152 -5.02 -12.10 -25.09
N ALA A 153 -4.35 -11.52 -24.10
CA ALA A 153 -3.30 -12.21 -23.36
C ALA A 153 -3.77 -13.53 -22.74
N ARG A 154 -5.01 -13.57 -22.22
CA ARG A 154 -5.60 -14.78 -21.65
C ARG A 154 -5.94 -15.84 -22.70
N LEU A 155 -6.34 -15.43 -23.90
CA LEU A 155 -6.69 -16.34 -24.99
C LEU A 155 -5.46 -16.90 -25.73
N GLU A 156 -4.41 -16.08 -25.88
CA GLU A 156 -3.22 -16.46 -26.68
C GLU A 156 -2.14 -17.18 -25.86
N GLU A 157 -2.01 -16.83 -24.56
CA GLU A 157 -0.88 -17.28 -23.74
C GLU A 157 -1.22 -18.46 -22.81
N ARG A 158 -2.48 -18.98 -22.82
CA ARG A 158 -2.93 -19.96 -21.83
C ARG A 158 -3.77 -21.09 -22.36
N GLU A 159 -3.52 -22.30 -21.80
CA GLU A 159 -4.32 -23.49 -22.06
C GLU A 159 -5.76 -23.39 -21.49
N GLN A 160 -5.97 -22.66 -20.40
CA GLN A 160 -7.29 -22.58 -19.71
C GLN A 160 -8.23 -21.50 -20.24
N GLY A 161 -7.75 -20.60 -21.11
CA GLY A 161 -8.57 -19.52 -21.67
C GLY A 161 -9.10 -18.52 -20.62
N ILE A 162 -10.24 -17.91 -20.90
CA ILE A 162 -10.95 -16.95 -20.02
C ILE A 162 -12.39 -17.44 -19.80
N SER A 163 -12.89 -17.44 -18.57
CA SER A 163 -14.29 -17.77 -18.29
C SER A 163 -15.23 -16.70 -18.84
N TYR A 164 -16.48 -17.05 -19.14
CA TYR A 164 -17.49 -16.07 -19.55
C TYR A 164 -17.72 -15.02 -18.45
N THR A 165 -17.58 -15.40 -17.19
CA THR A 165 -17.69 -14.53 -16.03
C THR A 165 -16.63 -13.42 -16.11
N GLU A 166 -15.35 -13.77 -16.17
CA GLU A 166 -14.26 -12.80 -16.32
C GLU A 166 -14.37 -11.99 -17.62
N PHE A 167 -14.75 -12.63 -18.73
CA PHE A 167 -14.94 -11.97 -20.03
C PHE A 167 -16.02 -10.88 -19.96
N SER A 168 -17.06 -11.07 -19.15
CA SER A 168 -18.13 -10.10 -18.97
C SER A 168 -17.80 -8.93 -18.05
N TYR A 169 -16.73 -9.00 -17.26
CA TYR A 169 -16.36 -7.99 -16.27
C TYR A 169 -16.31 -6.57 -16.85
N MET A 170 -15.70 -6.42 -18.02
CA MET A 170 -15.59 -5.13 -18.70
C MET A 170 -16.94 -4.42 -18.91
N LEU A 171 -18.00 -5.18 -19.15
CA LEU A 171 -19.34 -4.64 -19.35
C LEU A 171 -19.92 -4.09 -18.04
N LEU A 172 -19.62 -4.72 -16.92
CA LEU A 172 -20.07 -4.29 -15.60
C LEU A 172 -19.40 -2.97 -15.20
N GLN A 173 -18.10 -2.88 -15.35
CA GLN A 173 -17.38 -1.63 -15.07
C GLN A 173 -17.76 -0.51 -16.05
N ALA A 174 -18.04 -0.83 -17.32
CA ALA A 174 -18.56 0.15 -18.25
C ALA A 174 -19.95 0.66 -17.83
N TYR A 175 -20.79 -0.22 -17.29
CA TYR A 175 -22.10 0.16 -16.76
C TYR A 175 -21.97 1.00 -15.49
N ASP A 176 -20.99 0.72 -14.61
CA ASP A 176 -20.68 1.57 -13.46
C ASP A 176 -20.40 3.01 -13.90
N PHE A 177 -19.59 3.20 -14.96
CA PHE A 177 -19.30 4.54 -15.45
C PHE A 177 -20.55 5.21 -16.03
N LEU A 178 -21.37 4.48 -16.79
CA LEU A 178 -22.63 5.00 -17.30
C LEU A 178 -23.58 5.40 -16.16
N HIS A 179 -23.72 4.56 -15.13
CA HIS A 179 -24.55 4.85 -13.95
C HIS A 179 -24.06 6.11 -13.22
N LEU A 180 -22.76 6.22 -12.99
CA LEU A 180 -22.19 7.39 -12.34
C LEU A 180 -22.29 8.67 -13.22
N PHE A 181 -22.26 8.51 -14.53
CA PHE A 181 -22.48 9.61 -15.46
C PHE A 181 -23.93 10.11 -15.35
N ASP A 182 -24.91 9.21 -15.35
CA ASP A 182 -26.34 9.55 -15.29
C ASP A 182 -26.74 10.13 -13.91
N GLU A 183 -26.31 9.50 -12.81
CA GLU A 183 -26.78 9.85 -11.47
C GLU A 183 -25.93 10.90 -10.74
N HIS A 184 -24.63 10.98 -11.06
CA HIS A 184 -23.68 11.85 -10.37
C HIS A 184 -22.99 12.88 -11.27
N GLY A 185 -23.31 12.90 -12.57
CA GLY A 185 -22.63 13.75 -13.54
C GLY A 185 -21.12 13.46 -13.61
N CYS A 186 -20.72 12.20 -13.40
CA CYS A 186 -19.33 11.79 -13.41
C CYS A 186 -18.83 11.71 -14.86
N THR A 187 -17.83 12.52 -15.19
CA THR A 187 -17.30 12.61 -16.55
C THR A 187 -15.85 12.12 -16.68
N LEU A 188 -15.15 11.84 -15.57
CA LEU A 188 -13.76 11.36 -15.60
C LEU A 188 -13.62 10.08 -14.78
N GLN A 189 -13.08 9.03 -15.41
CA GLN A 189 -12.63 7.82 -14.72
C GLN A 189 -11.10 7.81 -14.65
N ILE A 190 -10.56 7.49 -13.46
CA ILE A 190 -9.14 7.32 -13.24
C ILE A 190 -8.83 5.88 -12.80
N GLY A 191 -7.62 5.39 -13.12
CA GLY A 191 -7.20 4.04 -12.72
C GLY A 191 -5.76 3.74 -13.11
N GLY A 192 -5.28 2.54 -12.78
CA GLY A 192 -3.99 2.05 -13.27
C GLY A 192 -4.00 1.83 -14.79
N SER A 193 -2.83 1.77 -15.42
CA SER A 193 -2.72 1.54 -16.87
C SER A 193 -3.30 0.19 -17.33
N ASP A 194 -3.39 -0.78 -16.44
CA ASP A 194 -4.08 -2.06 -16.64
C ASP A 194 -5.61 -1.90 -16.83
N GLN A 195 -6.17 -0.78 -16.33
CA GLN A 195 -7.59 -0.44 -16.45
C GLN A 195 -7.96 0.27 -17.74
N TRP A 196 -7.01 0.57 -18.64
CA TRP A 196 -7.27 1.30 -19.88
C TRP A 196 -8.40 0.71 -20.73
N GLY A 197 -8.42 -0.62 -20.86
CA GLY A 197 -9.46 -1.34 -21.60
C GLY A 197 -10.86 -1.15 -21.02
N ASN A 198 -10.99 -1.23 -19.69
CA ASN A 198 -12.26 -1.07 -18.99
C ASN A 198 -12.73 0.40 -19.02
N ILE A 199 -11.82 1.36 -18.81
CA ILE A 199 -12.10 2.80 -18.86
C ILE A 199 -12.63 3.20 -20.23
N THR A 200 -11.93 2.82 -21.31
CA THR A 200 -12.34 3.15 -22.68
C THR A 200 -13.65 2.46 -23.07
N ALA A 201 -13.96 1.29 -22.52
CA ALA A 201 -15.25 0.62 -22.72
C ALA A 201 -16.41 1.42 -22.10
N GLY A 202 -16.21 2.00 -20.91
CA GLY A 202 -17.20 2.87 -20.27
C GLY A 202 -17.45 4.16 -21.04
N ILE A 203 -16.39 4.81 -21.52
CA ILE A 203 -16.47 6.01 -22.36
C ILE A 203 -17.25 5.73 -23.65
N ASP A 204 -16.95 4.61 -24.31
CA ASP A 204 -17.68 4.19 -25.51
C ASP A 204 -19.17 3.90 -25.23
N LEU A 205 -19.48 3.31 -24.08
CA LEU A 205 -20.86 3.04 -23.68
C LEU A 205 -21.65 4.35 -23.47
N ILE A 206 -21.08 5.31 -22.74
CA ILE A 206 -21.68 6.63 -22.50
C ILE A 206 -21.93 7.33 -23.85
N ARG A 207 -20.94 7.37 -24.73
CA ARG A 207 -21.07 7.98 -26.05
C ARG A 207 -22.19 7.34 -26.88
N ARG A 208 -22.26 6.00 -26.92
CA ARG A 208 -23.27 5.26 -27.73
C ARG A 208 -24.67 5.32 -27.15
N ASN A 209 -24.77 5.37 -25.84
CA ASN A 209 -26.05 5.26 -25.13
C ASN A 209 -26.66 6.64 -24.81
N ARG A 210 -25.83 7.64 -24.54
CA ARG A 210 -26.26 9.00 -24.14
C ARG A 210 -25.85 10.10 -25.11
N GLY A 211 -24.96 9.84 -26.07
CA GLY A 211 -24.32 10.88 -26.87
C GLY A 211 -23.43 11.83 -26.05
N GLY A 212 -23.13 11.45 -24.79
CA GLY A 212 -22.33 12.23 -23.85
C GLY A 212 -20.83 12.10 -24.08
N HIS A 213 -20.08 13.04 -23.49
CA HIS A 213 -18.62 13.01 -23.47
C HIS A 213 -18.14 12.60 -22.08
N ALA A 214 -17.20 11.67 -22.04
CA ALA A 214 -16.53 11.24 -20.84
C ALA A 214 -15.03 10.99 -21.12
N TYR A 215 -14.22 11.04 -20.09
CA TYR A 215 -12.76 11.04 -20.18
C TYR A 215 -12.16 9.94 -19.30
N GLY A 216 -10.96 9.54 -19.65
CA GLY A 216 -10.18 8.57 -18.90
C GLY A 216 -8.74 9.05 -18.71
N LEU A 217 -8.21 8.85 -17.52
CA LEU A 217 -6.81 9.10 -17.17
C LEU A 217 -6.25 7.87 -16.46
N THR A 218 -5.15 7.33 -16.97
CA THR A 218 -4.48 6.22 -16.30
C THR A 218 -3.13 6.62 -15.75
N PHE A 219 -2.77 5.94 -14.65
CA PHE A 219 -1.47 6.05 -14.00
C PHE A 219 -0.58 4.87 -14.35
N PRO A 220 0.76 5.03 -14.34
CA PRO A 220 1.66 3.89 -14.49
C PRO A 220 1.48 2.91 -13.32
N LEU A 221 1.68 1.63 -13.59
CA LEU A 221 1.82 0.65 -12.52
C LEU A 221 3.18 0.85 -11.85
N ILE A 222 3.18 0.98 -10.52
CA ILE A 222 4.43 1.17 -9.78
C ILE A 222 5.18 -0.16 -9.75
N THR A 223 6.40 -0.14 -10.28
CA THR A 223 7.35 -1.26 -10.25
C THR A 223 8.66 -0.79 -9.64
N SER A 224 9.28 -1.63 -8.80
CA SER A 224 10.62 -1.35 -8.30
C SER A 224 11.68 -1.49 -9.41
N ALA A 225 12.88 -0.97 -9.19
CA ALA A 225 14.04 -1.12 -10.08
C ALA A 225 14.44 -2.59 -10.31
N SER A 226 14.02 -3.50 -9.42
CA SER A 226 14.15 -4.95 -9.60
C SER A 226 13.05 -5.57 -10.48
N GLY A 227 12.09 -4.78 -10.98
CA GLY A 227 10.93 -5.26 -11.76
C GLY A 227 9.78 -5.79 -10.92
N ARG A 228 9.83 -5.67 -9.60
CA ARG A 228 8.79 -6.14 -8.68
C ARG A 228 7.59 -5.19 -8.72
N LYS A 229 6.40 -5.73 -8.93
CA LYS A 229 5.14 -4.96 -8.93
C LYS A 229 4.53 -4.93 -7.52
N PHE A 230 3.93 -3.80 -7.14
CA PHE A 230 3.09 -3.75 -5.94
C PHE A 230 1.78 -4.49 -6.20
N SER A 231 1.67 -5.72 -5.72
CA SER A 231 0.49 -6.56 -5.91
C SER A 231 0.09 -7.27 -4.61
N LYS A 232 -1.17 -7.69 -4.51
CA LYS A 232 -1.69 -8.47 -3.38
C LYS A 232 -0.94 -9.80 -3.18
N SER A 233 -0.43 -10.39 -4.25
CA SER A 233 0.30 -11.67 -4.22
C SER A 233 1.75 -11.54 -3.78
N ASP A 234 2.29 -10.33 -3.65
CA ASP A 234 3.61 -10.12 -3.09
C ASP A 234 3.54 -10.13 -1.55
N PRO A 235 4.13 -11.13 -0.87
CA PRO A 235 4.05 -11.26 0.58
C PRO A 235 4.72 -10.09 1.33
N ASP A 236 5.66 -9.40 0.68
CA ASP A 236 6.36 -8.26 1.28
C ASP A 236 5.65 -6.93 1.02
N ASN A 237 4.59 -6.91 0.20
CA ASN A 237 3.86 -5.68 -0.11
C ASN A 237 3.03 -5.22 1.12
N PRO A 238 3.31 -4.05 1.70
CA PRO A 238 2.63 -3.65 2.92
C PRO A 238 1.15 -3.32 2.68
N TRP A 239 0.36 -3.73 3.66
CA TRP A 239 -1.06 -3.39 3.75
C TRP A 239 -1.24 -2.06 4.48
N LEU A 240 -2.34 -1.37 4.21
CA LEU A 240 -2.64 -0.10 4.87
C LEU A 240 -3.30 -0.31 6.25
N SER A 241 -3.83 -1.53 6.53
CA SER A 241 -4.36 -1.89 7.85
C SER A 241 -3.23 -2.21 8.82
N PRO A 242 -3.22 -1.62 10.04
CA PRO A 242 -2.22 -1.90 11.05
C PRO A 242 -2.26 -3.35 11.57
N GLU A 243 -3.40 -4.04 11.44
CA GLU A 243 -3.56 -5.45 11.82
C GLU A 243 -2.83 -6.40 10.86
N LYS A 244 -2.66 -6.00 9.60
CA LYS A 244 -1.96 -6.79 8.57
C LYS A 244 -0.49 -6.41 8.43
N THR A 245 -0.19 -5.12 8.51
CA THR A 245 1.17 -4.58 8.50
C THR A 245 1.26 -3.51 9.56
N SER A 246 1.94 -3.82 10.66
CA SER A 246 2.08 -2.87 11.75
C SER A 246 2.76 -1.57 11.30
N PRO A 247 2.51 -0.43 11.97
CA PRO A 247 3.12 0.85 11.63
C PRO A 247 4.65 0.79 11.59
N TYR A 248 5.27 0.01 12.47
CA TYR A 248 6.70 -0.20 12.48
C TYR A 248 7.19 -0.95 11.22
N ARG A 249 6.54 -2.08 10.86
CA ARG A 249 6.87 -2.82 9.63
C ARG A 249 6.63 -2.00 8.38
N PHE A 250 5.55 -1.21 8.37
CA PHE A 250 5.25 -0.27 7.30
C PHE A 250 6.34 0.79 7.15
N PHE A 251 6.77 1.39 8.25
CA PHE A 251 7.87 2.36 8.28
C PHE A 251 9.19 1.73 7.79
N GLN A 252 9.54 0.54 8.29
CA GLN A 252 10.75 -0.18 7.91
C GLN A 252 10.78 -0.54 6.42
N TYR A 253 9.63 -0.91 5.85
CA TYR A 253 9.53 -1.20 4.43
C TYR A 253 10.00 -0.01 3.59
N TRP A 254 9.49 1.18 3.88
CA TRP A 254 9.86 2.40 3.16
C TRP A 254 11.27 2.88 3.49
N LEU A 255 11.67 2.75 4.74
CA LEU A 255 13.04 3.07 5.16
C LEU A 255 14.07 2.21 4.42
N ASN A 256 13.73 0.98 4.04
CA ASN A 256 14.61 0.06 3.31
C ASN A 256 14.48 0.14 1.78
N SER A 257 13.79 1.13 1.23
CA SER A 257 13.69 1.35 -0.21
C SER A 257 15.07 1.50 -0.86
N ASP A 258 15.20 0.97 -2.08
CA ASP A 258 16.42 1.13 -2.89
C ASP A 258 16.63 2.60 -3.27
N ASP A 259 17.86 3.06 -3.32
CA ASP A 259 18.20 4.44 -3.70
C ASP A 259 17.74 4.77 -5.14
N ARG A 260 17.63 3.76 -6.01
CA ARG A 260 17.11 3.90 -7.38
C ARG A 260 15.61 4.14 -7.45
N ASP A 261 14.87 3.74 -6.42
CA ASP A 261 13.41 3.77 -6.38
C ASP A 261 12.85 4.93 -5.54
N VAL A 262 13.58 5.35 -4.51
CA VAL A 262 13.07 6.26 -3.49
C VAL A 262 12.57 7.58 -4.06
N GLY A 263 13.27 8.18 -5.04
CA GLY A 263 12.85 9.42 -5.69
C GLY A 263 11.53 9.26 -6.47
N MET A 264 11.31 8.11 -7.11
CA MET A 264 10.03 7.80 -7.76
C MET A 264 8.93 7.66 -6.72
N TYR A 265 9.17 6.94 -5.62
CA TYR A 265 8.16 6.76 -4.56
C TYR A 265 7.79 8.07 -3.89
N LEU A 266 8.75 8.97 -3.64
CA LEU A 266 8.51 10.33 -3.13
C LEU A 266 7.56 11.11 -4.05
N ARG A 267 7.80 11.08 -5.36
CA ARG A 267 6.94 11.75 -6.33
C ARG A 267 5.53 11.15 -6.39
N LEU A 268 5.42 9.84 -6.48
CA LEU A 268 4.13 9.18 -6.71
C LEU A 268 3.26 9.11 -5.46
N LEU A 269 3.86 8.79 -4.30
CA LEU A 269 3.13 8.37 -3.10
C LEU A 269 3.08 9.43 -1.99
N THR A 270 3.84 10.54 -2.10
CA THR A 270 3.80 11.62 -1.10
C THR A 270 3.18 12.90 -1.69
N ASP A 271 2.81 13.83 -0.81
CA ASP A 271 2.43 15.20 -1.19
C ASP A 271 3.52 16.21 -0.83
N LEU A 272 4.76 15.76 -0.61
CA LEU A 272 5.88 16.65 -0.37
C LEU A 272 6.04 17.65 -1.53
N PRO A 273 6.41 18.91 -1.22
CA PRO A 273 6.67 19.93 -2.23
C PRO A 273 7.76 19.48 -3.22
N ARG A 274 7.65 19.93 -4.45
CA ARG A 274 8.63 19.65 -5.51
C ARG A 274 10.06 19.98 -5.08
N SER A 275 10.29 21.16 -4.51
CA SER A 275 11.60 21.59 -4.03
C SER A 275 12.20 20.61 -3.00
N THR A 276 11.37 20.15 -2.05
CA THR A 276 11.80 19.17 -1.04
C THR A 276 12.20 17.83 -1.67
N ILE A 277 11.42 17.36 -2.66
CA ILE A 277 11.74 16.11 -3.35
C ILE A 277 13.04 16.26 -4.16
N GLU A 278 13.23 17.38 -4.87
CA GLU A 278 14.46 17.66 -5.62
C GLU A 278 15.69 17.76 -4.70
N GLU A 279 15.56 18.37 -3.50
CA GLU A 279 16.60 18.37 -2.47
C GLU A 279 16.94 16.96 -1.96
N LEU A 280 15.94 16.12 -1.75
CA LEU A 280 16.10 14.72 -1.33
C LEU A 280 16.75 13.85 -2.43
N ASP A 281 16.39 14.07 -3.70
CA ASP A 281 17.04 13.41 -4.84
C ASP A 281 18.53 13.78 -4.91
N GLN A 282 18.87 15.05 -4.72
CA GLN A 282 20.25 15.51 -4.66
C GLN A 282 21.00 14.89 -3.48
N ALA A 283 20.40 14.89 -2.29
CA ALA A 283 21.00 14.28 -1.10
C ALA A 283 21.26 12.77 -1.28
N THR A 284 20.37 12.07 -1.99
CA THR A 284 20.54 10.64 -2.34
C THR A 284 21.72 10.44 -3.29
N ALA A 285 21.89 11.34 -4.26
CA ALA A 285 23.02 11.25 -5.22
C ALA A 285 24.38 11.56 -4.58
N GLU A 286 24.44 12.52 -3.65
CA GLU A 286 25.70 12.98 -3.01
C GLU A 286 26.07 12.15 -1.78
N HIS A 287 25.07 11.75 -0.96
CA HIS A 287 25.25 11.11 0.33
C HIS A 287 24.21 9.97 0.58
N PRO A 288 24.20 8.91 -0.24
CA PRO A 288 23.22 7.82 -0.13
C PRO A 288 23.25 7.12 1.23
N GLU A 289 24.41 7.08 1.89
CA GLU A 289 24.59 6.47 3.21
C GLU A 289 23.77 7.15 4.33
N ARG A 290 23.36 8.41 4.13
CA ARG A 290 22.52 9.15 5.09
C ARG A 290 21.04 8.77 5.02
N ARG A 291 20.61 8.17 3.91
CA ARG A 291 19.23 7.70 3.66
C ARG A 291 18.15 8.75 3.96
N GLN A 292 18.42 10.04 3.68
CA GLN A 292 17.50 11.14 4.00
C GLN A 292 16.18 11.00 3.23
N ALA A 293 16.23 10.62 1.97
CA ALA A 293 15.05 10.41 1.14
C ALA A 293 14.17 9.26 1.67
N GLN A 294 14.79 8.14 2.08
CA GLN A 294 14.07 7.01 2.65
C GLN A 294 13.45 7.35 4.00
N GLN A 295 14.12 8.14 4.83
CA GLN A 295 13.58 8.63 6.11
C GLN A 295 12.37 9.52 5.88
N ALA A 296 12.45 10.47 4.94
CA ALA A 296 11.35 11.36 4.57
C ALA A 296 10.17 10.57 4.00
N LEU A 297 10.42 9.59 3.12
CA LEU A 297 9.41 8.71 2.55
C LEU A 297 8.71 7.88 3.62
N ALA A 298 9.48 7.21 4.49
CA ALA A 298 8.95 6.37 5.56
C ALA A 298 8.10 7.20 6.54
N TRP A 299 8.58 8.38 6.89
CA TRP A 299 7.86 9.31 7.76
C TRP A 299 6.53 9.75 7.14
N ASP A 300 6.56 10.38 5.94
CA ASP A 300 5.36 10.94 5.30
C ASP A 300 4.28 9.86 5.08
N LEU A 301 4.69 8.69 4.58
CA LEU A 301 3.73 7.62 4.32
C LEU A 301 3.17 7.00 5.60
N THR A 302 3.97 6.85 6.66
CA THR A 302 3.47 6.29 7.91
C THR A 302 2.55 7.28 8.63
N VAL A 303 2.86 8.57 8.62
CA VAL A 303 1.95 9.62 9.12
C VAL A 303 0.63 9.58 8.37
N ARG A 304 0.67 9.49 7.07
CA ARG A 304 -0.52 9.51 6.20
C ARG A 304 -1.42 8.29 6.38
N VAL A 305 -0.82 7.12 6.54
CA VAL A 305 -1.57 5.85 6.65
C VAL A 305 -1.97 5.54 8.09
N HIS A 306 -1.09 5.78 9.06
CA HIS A 306 -1.26 5.34 10.44
C HIS A 306 -1.37 6.49 11.45
N GLY A 307 -1.09 7.73 11.03
CA GLY A 307 -1.11 8.91 11.88
C GLY A 307 0.25 9.21 12.51
N GLU A 308 0.40 10.47 12.99
CA GLU A 308 1.67 11.01 13.48
C GLU A 308 2.21 10.25 14.71
N ALA A 309 1.32 9.90 15.66
CA ALA A 309 1.74 9.17 16.86
C ALA A 309 2.33 7.79 16.54
N ALA A 310 1.75 7.07 15.58
CA ALA A 310 2.25 5.78 15.13
C ALA A 310 3.56 5.90 14.36
N ALA A 311 3.70 6.94 13.54
CA ALA A 311 4.94 7.23 12.82
C ALA A 311 6.09 7.59 13.78
N GLU A 312 5.82 8.39 14.81
CA GLU A 312 6.81 8.73 15.83
C GLU A 312 7.25 7.51 16.63
N SER A 313 6.31 6.63 17.01
CA SER A 313 6.61 5.36 17.66
C SER A 313 7.48 4.47 16.78
N ALA A 314 7.11 4.31 15.50
CA ALA A 314 7.88 3.52 14.53
C ALA A 314 9.30 4.08 14.29
N ARG A 315 9.44 5.40 14.26
CA ARG A 315 10.75 6.07 14.13
C ARG A 315 11.65 5.80 15.33
N ARG A 316 11.14 6.03 16.57
CA ARG A 316 11.89 5.72 17.80
C ARG A 316 12.31 4.26 17.86
N ALA A 317 11.39 3.36 17.54
CA ALA A 317 11.65 1.93 17.48
C ALA A 317 12.75 1.56 16.47
N SER A 318 12.74 2.22 15.30
CA SER A 318 13.80 2.07 14.29
C SER A 318 15.15 2.56 14.81
N GLU A 319 15.21 3.74 15.40
CA GLU A 319 16.44 4.32 15.96
C GLU A 319 17.03 3.43 17.06
N ALA A 320 16.20 2.85 17.93
CA ALA A 320 16.62 1.96 19.00
C ALA A 320 17.32 0.70 18.46
N LEU A 321 16.87 0.15 17.34
CA LEU A 321 17.52 -1.02 16.69
C LEU A 321 18.87 -0.67 16.03
N PHE A 322 18.99 0.51 15.47
CA PHE A 322 20.20 0.91 14.71
C PHE A 322 21.27 1.59 15.58
N GLY A 323 21.30 1.31 16.88
CA GLY A 323 22.34 1.77 17.80
C GLY A 323 21.85 2.72 18.89
N GLY A 324 20.54 3.00 18.91
CA GLY A 324 19.89 3.71 20.00
C GLY A 324 19.73 2.85 21.27
N ASP A 325 19.04 3.38 22.26
CA ASP A 325 18.82 2.71 23.54
C ASP A 325 17.43 2.04 23.57
N PRO A 326 17.33 0.69 23.50
CA PRO A 326 16.05 -0.01 23.57
C PRO A 326 15.30 0.21 24.88
N THR A 327 15.95 0.68 25.95
CA THR A 327 15.30 0.92 27.24
C THR A 327 14.30 2.07 27.20
N THR A 328 14.33 2.87 26.14
CA THR A 328 13.37 3.95 25.89
C THR A 328 12.06 3.48 25.25
N LEU A 329 11.98 2.23 24.81
CA LEU A 329 10.80 1.65 24.17
C LEU A 329 9.77 1.21 25.21
N SER A 330 8.50 1.37 24.89
CA SER A 330 7.42 0.69 25.60
C SER A 330 7.44 -0.82 25.34
N GLU A 331 6.73 -1.59 26.14
CA GLU A 331 6.63 -3.05 25.95
C GLU A 331 6.07 -3.40 24.54
N SER A 332 5.04 -2.70 24.10
CA SER A 332 4.42 -2.92 22.80
C SER A 332 5.38 -2.62 21.65
N GLU A 333 6.12 -1.52 21.72
CA GLU A 333 7.14 -1.15 20.72
C GLU A 333 8.26 -2.20 20.68
N LEU A 334 8.74 -2.64 21.85
CA LEU A 334 9.78 -3.66 21.93
C LEU A 334 9.34 -4.99 21.30
N LEU A 335 8.13 -5.46 21.65
CA LEU A 335 7.60 -6.73 21.13
C LEU A 335 7.34 -6.67 19.64
N GLU A 336 6.92 -5.53 19.12
CA GLU A 336 6.76 -5.32 17.69
C GLU A 336 8.10 -5.35 16.94
N VAL A 337 9.09 -4.62 17.45
CA VAL A 337 10.44 -4.55 16.90
C VAL A 337 11.12 -5.92 16.84
N PHE A 338 10.96 -6.70 17.90
CA PHE A 338 11.59 -8.02 18.05
C PHE A 338 10.63 -9.19 17.76
N ALA A 339 9.50 -8.95 17.08
CA ALA A 339 8.51 -10.00 16.79
C ALA A 339 9.10 -11.20 16.04
N ASP A 340 10.07 -10.96 15.14
CA ASP A 340 10.75 -12.00 14.36
C ASP A 340 12.10 -12.44 14.98
N ALA A 341 12.51 -11.84 16.10
CA ALA A 341 13.74 -12.22 16.78
C ALA A 341 13.51 -13.45 17.67
N PRO A 342 14.47 -14.37 17.76
CA PRO A 342 14.41 -15.43 18.75
C PRO A 342 14.25 -14.87 20.16
N SER A 343 13.41 -15.50 20.97
CA SER A 343 13.18 -15.11 22.34
C SER A 343 13.22 -16.31 23.30
N SER A 344 13.53 -16.05 24.55
CA SER A 344 13.50 -17.07 25.63
C SER A 344 13.10 -16.45 26.96
N GLU A 345 12.55 -17.28 27.84
CA GLU A 345 12.21 -16.88 29.20
C GLU A 345 13.38 -17.18 30.16
N ALA A 346 13.55 -16.32 31.15
CA ALA A 346 14.54 -16.49 32.22
C ALA A 346 13.97 -16.08 33.58
N GLY A 347 14.41 -16.76 34.64
CA GLY A 347 14.13 -16.34 36.00
C GLY A 347 15.02 -15.15 36.38
N ARG A 348 14.55 -14.32 37.31
CA ARG A 348 15.32 -13.17 37.84
C ARG A 348 16.44 -13.59 38.80
N ASP A 349 16.30 -14.74 39.46
CA ASP A 349 17.22 -15.15 40.51
C ASP A 349 18.47 -15.83 39.96
N GLY A 350 19.62 -15.18 40.14
CA GLY A 350 20.95 -15.78 39.98
C GLY A 350 21.51 -15.90 38.56
N ALA A 351 20.78 -15.51 37.53
CA ALA A 351 21.31 -15.55 36.16
C ALA A 351 22.25 -14.35 35.88
N THR A 352 23.47 -14.64 35.44
CA THR A 352 24.39 -13.61 34.95
C THR A 352 24.10 -13.29 33.48
N VAL A 353 24.52 -12.11 33.04
CA VAL A 353 24.44 -11.76 31.59
C VAL A 353 25.20 -12.78 30.75
N LEU A 354 26.29 -13.36 31.29
CA LEU A 354 27.07 -14.42 30.64
C LEU A 354 26.23 -15.69 30.41
N ASP A 355 25.43 -16.10 31.40
CA ASP A 355 24.58 -17.28 31.29
C ASP A 355 23.52 -17.08 30.19
N LEU A 356 22.84 -15.94 30.24
CA LEU A 356 21.81 -15.60 29.27
C LEU A 356 22.38 -15.49 27.86
N PHE A 357 23.51 -14.80 27.68
CA PHE A 357 24.17 -14.63 26.38
C PHE A 357 24.67 -15.97 25.81
N ALA A 358 25.27 -16.82 26.68
CA ALA A 358 25.74 -18.13 26.29
C ALA A 358 24.58 -19.02 25.79
N GLN A 359 23.49 -19.06 26.54
CA GLN A 359 22.34 -19.87 26.21
C GLN A 359 21.64 -19.37 24.94
N ALA A 360 21.44 -18.06 24.83
CA ALA A 360 20.69 -17.44 23.72
C ALA A 360 21.46 -17.40 22.40
N LEU A 361 22.77 -17.13 22.44
CA LEU A 361 23.54 -16.74 21.23
C LEU A 361 24.78 -17.62 20.97
N GLU A 362 25.19 -18.49 21.94
CA GLU A 362 26.41 -19.30 21.85
C GLU A 362 26.17 -20.79 22.10
N GLY A 363 24.92 -21.27 21.98
CA GLY A 363 24.59 -22.70 22.14
C GLY A 363 24.93 -23.27 23.53
N GLY A 364 24.87 -22.44 24.58
CA GLY A 364 25.17 -22.80 25.96
C GLY A 364 26.64 -22.66 26.36
N SER A 365 27.54 -22.25 25.48
CA SER A 365 28.98 -22.17 25.75
C SER A 365 29.39 -20.85 26.38
N LYS A 366 29.61 -20.81 27.70
CA LYS A 366 30.10 -19.64 28.44
C LYS A 366 31.50 -19.19 27.94
N SER A 367 32.37 -20.12 27.57
CA SER A 367 33.69 -19.77 27.03
C SER A 367 33.61 -19.10 25.66
N ALA A 368 32.64 -19.47 24.81
CA ALA A 368 32.38 -18.79 23.53
C ALA A 368 31.79 -17.40 23.78
N ALA A 369 30.87 -17.25 24.74
CA ALA A 369 30.29 -15.97 25.11
C ALA A 369 31.37 -14.99 25.61
N GLY A 370 32.26 -15.44 26.49
CA GLY A 370 33.37 -14.64 26.97
C GLY A 370 34.35 -14.21 25.87
N ARG A 371 34.65 -15.10 24.89
CA ARG A 371 35.46 -14.72 23.71
C ARG A 371 34.75 -13.69 22.85
N THR A 372 33.45 -13.87 22.60
CA THR A 372 32.66 -12.90 21.84
C THR A 372 32.68 -11.52 22.51
N ALA A 373 32.52 -11.46 23.83
CA ALA A 373 32.59 -10.23 24.60
C ALA A 373 33.99 -9.58 24.54
N SER A 374 35.05 -10.34 24.76
CA SER A 374 36.44 -9.82 24.70
C SER A 374 36.82 -9.30 23.32
N GLN A 375 36.27 -9.85 22.27
CA GLN A 375 36.41 -9.39 20.89
C GLN A 375 35.49 -8.21 20.54
N GLY A 376 34.69 -7.72 21.47
CA GLY A 376 33.75 -6.61 21.25
C GLY A 376 32.50 -6.96 20.45
N GLY A 377 32.18 -8.26 20.36
CA GLY A 377 31.01 -8.76 19.62
C GLY A 377 29.74 -8.91 20.45
N ALA A 378 29.78 -8.70 21.77
CA ALA A 378 28.63 -8.82 22.65
C ALA A 378 28.03 -7.46 22.99
N TYR A 379 26.68 -7.39 22.95
CA TYR A 379 25.94 -6.17 23.26
C TYR A 379 24.73 -6.50 24.16
N VAL A 380 24.49 -5.63 25.13
CA VAL A 380 23.32 -5.62 26.01
C VAL A 380 22.61 -4.28 25.77
N ASN A 381 21.34 -4.32 25.38
CA ASN A 381 20.55 -3.13 25.02
C ASN A 381 21.33 -2.15 24.11
N SER A 382 21.89 -2.66 23.02
CA SER A 382 22.72 -1.93 22.05
C SER A 382 24.06 -1.40 22.58
N ARG A 383 24.36 -1.48 23.87
CA ARG A 383 25.64 -1.10 24.46
C ARG A 383 26.61 -2.25 24.37
N GLN A 384 27.82 -2.00 23.87
CA GLN A 384 28.87 -3.02 23.82
C GLN A 384 29.27 -3.41 25.25
N GLU A 385 29.26 -4.72 25.53
CA GLU A 385 29.56 -5.24 26.84
C GLU A 385 30.78 -6.19 26.78
N LYS A 386 31.82 -5.89 27.59
CA LYS A 386 33.03 -6.68 27.64
C LYS A 386 33.06 -7.62 28.84
N GLU A 387 32.36 -7.28 29.92
CA GLU A 387 32.23 -8.08 31.15
C GLU A 387 30.81 -8.61 31.24
N LEU A 388 30.62 -9.86 30.80
CA LEU A 388 29.31 -10.52 30.87
C LEU A 388 29.09 -11.23 32.24
N ASP A 389 30.16 -11.49 33.03
CA ASP A 389 30.04 -12.19 34.31
C ASP A 389 29.57 -11.24 35.42
N ARG A 390 28.39 -10.75 35.25
CA ARG A 390 27.70 -9.86 36.20
C ARG A 390 26.19 -10.10 36.18
N PRO A 391 25.47 -9.77 37.27
CA PRO A 391 24.03 -9.84 37.29
C PRO A 391 23.39 -8.85 36.28
N VAL A 392 22.19 -9.16 35.84
CA VAL A 392 21.34 -8.20 35.09
C VAL A 392 20.88 -7.10 36.05
N ARG A 393 21.01 -5.87 35.65
CA ARG A 393 20.59 -4.72 36.45
C ARG A 393 19.14 -4.35 36.13
N GLU A 394 18.40 -3.85 37.12
CA GLU A 394 17.01 -3.45 36.95
C GLU A 394 16.85 -2.28 35.95
N ASP A 395 17.81 -1.36 35.93
CA ASP A 395 17.85 -0.23 35.00
C ASP A 395 18.14 -0.62 33.55
N GLU A 396 18.57 -1.85 33.31
CA GLU A 396 18.76 -2.44 31.97
C GLU A 396 17.46 -3.07 31.42
N LEU A 397 16.47 -3.29 32.26
CA LEU A 397 15.25 -3.98 31.84
C LEU A 397 14.32 -3.00 31.08
N VAL A 398 14.07 -3.30 29.81
CA VAL A 398 13.05 -2.63 29.01
C VAL A 398 11.68 -2.99 29.59
N ALA A 399 10.84 -1.97 29.85
CA ALA A 399 9.54 -2.14 30.50
C ALA A 399 9.61 -3.00 31.82
N GLY A 400 10.76 -3.00 32.51
CA GLY A 400 10.98 -3.78 33.73
C GLY A 400 11.01 -5.31 33.57
N ARG A 401 10.99 -5.83 32.32
CA ARG A 401 10.81 -7.27 32.05
C ARG A 401 11.68 -7.84 30.92
N TYR A 402 12.25 -7.03 30.07
CA TYR A 402 12.94 -7.53 28.89
C TYR A 402 14.38 -7.08 28.82
N LEU A 403 15.24 -7.93 28.28
CA LEU A 403 16.64 -7.62 28.00
C LEU A 403 16.93 -7.96 26.54
N VAL A 404 17.52 -7.03 25.80
CA VAL A 404 17.92 -7.24 24.42
C VAL A 404 19.38 -7.64 24.36
N LEU A 405 19.65 -8.86 23.90
CA LEU A 405 21.01 -9.35 23.67
C LEU A 405 21.31 -9.32 22.17
N ARG A 406 22.54 -8.93 21.79
CA ARG A 406 22.97 -8.93 20.40
C ARG A 406 24.40 -9.43 20.25
N LYS A 407 24.61 -10.33 19.27
CA LYS A 407 25.92 -10.80 18.85
C LYS A 407 26.28 -10.20 17.48
N GLY A 408 27.36 -9.44 17.43
CA GLY A 408 27.81 -8.75 16.21
C GLY A 408 26.78 -7.71 15.73
N ARG A 409 26.57 -7.63 14.41
CA ARG A 409 25.71 -6.58 13.80
C ARG A 409 24.23 -6.97 13.68
N LYS A 410 23.91 -8.28 13.60
CA LYS A 410 22.55 -8.72 13.12
C LYS A 410 21.88 -9.80 13.95
N ARG A 411 22.55 -10.46 14.90
CA ARG A 411 21.97 -11.56 15.66
C ARG A 411 21.44 -11.05 16.99
N TYR A 412 20.14 -10.81 17.03
CA TYR A 412 19.40 -10.39 18.23
C TYR A 412 18.77 -11.59 18.94
N HIS A 413 18.55 -11.44 20.23
CA HIS A 413 17.75 -12.36 21.06
C HIS A 413 17.08 -11.55 22.18
N LEU A 414 15.78 -11.78 22.37
CA LEU A 414 15.00 -11.13 23.42
C LEU A 414 14.85 -12.06 24.61
N ILE A 415 15.32 -11.63 25.79
CA ILE A 415 15.10 -12.35 27.06
C ILE A 415 13.89 -11.73 27.74
N ARG A 416 12.94 -12.58 28.16
CA ARG A 416 11.79 -12.18 28.96
C ARG A 416 11.97 -12.70 30.38
N PHE A 417 11.88 -11.81 31.36
CA PHE A 417 11.88 -12.18 32.79
C PHE A 417 10.45 -12.32 33.29
N GLY A 418 10.21 -13.46 33.98
CA GLY A 418 8.94 -13.78 34.62
C GLY A 418 8.67 -12.97 35.89
#